data_245adbd834fecdbf4a5a6cb501a282db
#
_entry.id   245adbd834fecdbf4a5a6cb501a282db
#
_cell.length_a   1.000
_cell.length_b   1.000
_cell.length_c   1.000
_cell.angle_alpha   90.00
_cell.angle_beta   90.00
_cell.angle_gamma   90.00
#
_symmetry.space_group_name_H-M   'P 1'
#
loop_
_entity.id
_entity.type
_entity.pdbx_description
1 polymer ?
#
loop_
_entity_poly.entity_id
_entity_poly.type
_entity_poly.pdbx_seq_one_letter_code
_entity_poly.pdbx_strand_id
1 'polypeptide(L)' 'MSSIEERVKKVVGEQLDVSGDIDNNASFIDDLGADSLDTVELVMSLEEEFECEIPDDKAEKITTVQQAIDYVENNL' A
#
# COMPACT_ATOMS: atom_id res chain seq x y z
N MET A 1 10.16 -13.38 -11.06
CA MET A 1 8.98 -13.44 -10.21
C MET A 1 8.84 -12.14 -9.43
N SER A 2 7.62 -11.68 -9.31
CA SER A 2 7.36 -10.46 -8.55
C SER A 2 7.39 -10.76 -7.05
N SER A 3 8.15 -9.98 -6.32
CA SER A 3 8.15 -10.07 -4.86
C SER A 3 6.90 -9.36 -4.31
N ILE A 4 6.62 -9.59 -3.03
CA ILE A 4 5.53 -8.87 -2.36
C ILE A 4 5.81 -7.37 -2.43
N GLU A 5 7.03 -6.96 -2.20
CA GLU A 5 7.43 -5.56 -2.29
C GLU A 5 7.09 -4.96 -3.65
N GLU A 6 7.45 -5.65 -4.72
CA GLU A 6 7.16 -5.16 -6.06
C GLU A 6 5.66 -5.06 -6.33
N ARG A 7 4.90 -6.04 -5.88
CA ARG A 7 3.45 -6.05 -6.06
C ARG A 7 2.79 -4.92 -5.28
N VAL A 8 3.23 -4.69 -4.04
CA VAL A 8 2.70 -3.57 -3.24
C VAL A 8 3.01 -2.25 -3.92
N LYS A 9 4.24 -2.07 -4.38
CA LYS A 9 4.62 -0.82 -5.05
C LYS A 9 3.84 -0.62 -6.35
N LYS A 10 3.56 -1.69 -7.07
CA LYS A 10 2.76 -1.60 -8.28
C LYS A 10 1.34 -1.11 -7.97
N VAL A 11 0.72 -1.70 -6.96
CA VAL A 11 -0.62 -1.30 -6.53
C VAL A 11 -0.62 0.16 -6.09
N VAL A 12 0.36 0.55 -5.29
CA VAL A 12 0.48 1.94 -4.82
C VAL A 12 0.63 2.90 -5.99
N GLY A 13 1.52 2.56 -6.92
CA GLY A 13 1.74 3.42 -8.09
C GLY A 13 0.51 3.59 -8.95
N GLU A 14 -0.23 2.53 -9.16
CA GLU A 14 -1.46 2.58 -9.94
C GLU A 14 -2.56 3.36 -9.24
N GLN A 15 -2.70 3.13 -7.94
CA GLN A 15 -3.78 3.76 -7.17
C GLN A 15 -3.55 5.26 -6.97
N LEU A 16 -2.30 5.66 -6.75
CA LEU A 16 -1.96 7.05 -6.48
C LEU A 16 -1.40 7.78 -7.70
N ASP A 17 -1.36 7.11 -8.85
CA ASP A 17 -0.86 7.66 -10.10
C ASP A 17 0.58 8.17 -9.94
N VAL A 18 1.41 7.36 -9.32
CA VAL A 18 2.83 7.64 -9.13
C VAL A 18 3.64 6.75 -10.06
N SER A 19 4.54 7.35 -10.82
CA SER A 19 5.42 6.60 -11.72
C SER A 19 6.85 6.65 -11.22
N GLY A 20 7.64 5.65 -11.63
CA GLY A 20 9.04 5.55 -11.23
C GLY A 20 9.21 4.80 -9.92
N ASP A 21 10.38 4.95 -9.33
CA ASP A 21 10.70 4.25 -8.09
C ASP A 21 9.97 4.86 -6.90
N ILE A 22 9.40 3.99 -6.10
CA ILE A 22 8.69 4.37 -4.88
C ILE A 22 9.55 3.96 -3.69
N ASP A 23 9.88 4.94 -2.84
CA ASP A 23 10.69 4.70 -1.64
C ASP A 23 9.87 3.90 -0.63
N ASN A 24 10.48 2.88 -0.04
CA ASN A 24 9.80 2.07 0.98
C ASN A 24 9.38 2.89 2.19
N ASN A 25 10.12 3.95 2.50
CA ASN A 25 9.80 4.81 3.64
C ASN A 25 8.86 5.95 3.29
N ALA A 26 8.40 6.02 2.05
CA ALA A 26 7.51 7.09 1.61
C ALA A 26 6.16 6.99 2.33
N SER A 27 5.69 8.12 2.82
CA SER A 27 4.36 8.24 3.40
C SER A 27 3.36 8.44 2.28
N PHE A 28 2.25 7.72 2.34
CA PHE A 28 1.23 7.85 1.30
C PHE A 28 0.68 9.28 1.23
N ILE A 29 0.48 9.90 2.36
CA ILE A 29 -0.09 11.25 2.42
C ILE A 29 0.98 12.31 2.22
N ASP A 30 2.07 12.23 2.98
CA ASP A 30 3.09 13.29 2.99
C ASP A 30 3.98 13.28 1.75
N ASP A 31 4.34 12.09 1.28
CA ASP A 31 5.30 11.95 0.19
C ASP A 31 4.64 11.67 -1.15
N LEU A 32 3.55 10.93 -1.16
CA LEU A 32 2.88 10.53 -2.39
C LEU A 32 1.59 11.31 -2.67
N GLY A 33 1.23 12.21 -1.77
CA GLY A 33 0.12 13.13 -2.00
C GLY A 33 -1.27 12.51 -1.91
N ALA A 34 -1.39 11.37 -1.24
CA ALA A 34 -2.70 10.73 -1.06
C ALA A 34 -3.51 11.47 0.00
N ASP A 35 -4.83 11.49 -0.17
CA ASP A 35 -5.71 11.95 0.89
C ASP A 35 -6.33 10.72 1.59
N SER A 36 -7.23 10.97 2.53
CA SER A 36 -7.83 9.88 3.32
C SER A 36 -8.65 8.93 2.45
N LEU A 37 -9.30 9.45 1.41
CA LEU A 37 -10.06 8.60 0.48
C LEU A 37 -9.12 7.74 -0.35
N ASP A 38 -8.01 8.31 -0.81
CA ASP A 38 -7.03 7.56 -1.57
C ASP A 38 -6.44 6.41 -0.76
N THR A 39 -6.18 6.63 0.53
CA THR A 39 -5.64 5.57 1.38
C THR A 39 -6.66 4.45 1.58
N VAL A 40 -7.94 4.76 1.71
CA VAL A 40 -8.98 3.74 1.81
C VAL A 40 -9.03 2.90 0.53
N GLU A 41 -9.02 3.55 -0.61
CA GLU A 41 -9.03 2.84 -1.89
C GLU A 41 -7.77 2.00 -2.08
N LEU A 42 -6.63 2.52 -1.64
CA LEU A 42 -5.37 1.78 -1.70
C LEU A 42 -5.45 0.50 -0.88
N VAL A 43 -5.98 0.57 0.33
CA VAL A 43 -6.14 -0.59 1.19
C VAL A 43 -7.05 -1.63 0.51
N MET A 44 -8.14 -1.18 -0.09
CA MET A 44 -9.05 -2.09 -0.81
C MET A 44 -8.35 -2.76 -1.98
N SER A 45 -7.52 -2.01 -2.71
CA SER A 45 -6.76 -2.57 -3.83
C SER A 45 -5.75 -3.61 -3.35
N LEU A 46 -5.11 -3.36 -2.21
CA LEU A 46 -4.18 -4.34 -1.63
C LEU A 46 -4.90 -5.61 -1.20
N GLU A 47 -6.10 -5.47 -0.64
CA GLU A 47 -6.90 -6.63 -0.26
C GLU A 47 -7.23 -7.50 -1.48
N GLU A 48 -7.57 -6.87 -2.58
CA GLU A 48 -7.88 -7.60 -3.82
C GLU A 48 -6.63 -8.23 -4.42
N GLU A 49 -5.53 -7.50 -4.42
CA GLU A 49 -4.28 -8.00 -5.03
C GLU A 49 -3.74 -9.22 -4.31
N PHE A 50 -3.83 -9.24 -2.99
CA PHE A 50 -3.25 -10.32 -2.17
C PHE A 50 -4.31 -11.26 -1.59
N GLU A 51 -5.57 -11.04 -1.92
CA GLU A 51 -6.68 -11.86 -1.45
C GLU A 51 -6.67 -12.01 0.08
N CYS A 52 -6.46 -10.90 0.77
CA CYS A 52 -6.44 -10.88 2.23
C CYS A 52 -7.36 -9.78 2.74
N GLU A 53 -7.69 -9.84 4.01
CA GLU A 53 -8.53 -8.85 4.66
C GLU A 53 -7.69 -7.93 5.53
N ILE A 54 -7.92 -6.62 5.40
CA ILE A 54 -7.24 -5.63 6.21
C ILE A 54 -8.30 -4.90 7.03
N PRO A 55 -8.44 -5.21 8.32
CA PRO A 55 -9.42 -4.53 9.18
C PRO A 55 -9.11 -3.03 9.27
N ASP A 56 -10.14 -2.23 9.52
CA ASP A 56 -10.00 -0.78 9.59
C ASP A 56 -8.93 -0.32 10.58
N ASP A 57 -8.87 -0.97 11.75
CA ASP A 57 -7.87 -0.60 12.75
C ASP A 57 -6.45 -0.86 12.29
N LYS A 58 -6.26 -1.88 11.47
CA LYS A 58 -4.93 -2.16 10.88
C LYS A 58 -4.65 -1.22 9.72
N ALA A 59 -5.66 -0.93 8.92
CA ALA A 59 -5.52 -0.03 7.78
C ALA A 59 -5.08 1.36 8.24
N GLU A 60 -5.59 1.83 9.37
CA GLU A 60 -5.19 3.13 9.92
C GLU A 60 -3.71 3.22 10.25
N LYS A 61 -3.08 2.09 10.54
CA LYS A 61 -1.66 2.03 10.89
C LYS A 61 -0.76 1.92 9.67
N ILE A 62 -1.33 1.65 8.51
CA ILE A 62 -0.57 1.54 7.27
C ILE A 62 -0.46 2.93 6.66
N THR A 63 0.62 3.64 7.00
CA THR A 63 0.83 5.01 6.53
C THR A 63 2.01 5.14 5.59
N THR A 64 2.85 4.11 5.49
CA THR A 64 4.00 4.11 4.58
C THR A 64 3.98 2.85 3.72
N VAL A 65 4.73 2.90 2.62
CA VAL A 65 4.88 1.74 1.73
C VAL A 65 5.43 0.54 2.50
N GLN A 66 6.43 0.77 3.34
CA GLN A 66 7.05 -0.31 4.12
C GLN A 66 6.04 -0.97 5.06
N GLN A 67 5.19 -0.18 5.68
CA GLN A 67 4.15 -0.73 6.57
C GLN A 67 3.16 -1.61 5.81
N ALA A 68 2.82 -1.20 4.60
CA ALA A 68 1.94 -2.02 3.75
C ALA A 68 2.62 -3.34 3.38
N ILE A 69 3.89 -3.29 3.02
CA ILE A 69 4.66 -4.49 2.69
C ILE A 69 4.72 -5.43 3.89
N ASP A 70 5.06 -4.88 5.06
CA ASP A 70 5.17 -5.67 6.29
C ASP A 70 3.84 -6.32 6.64
N TYR A 71 2.74 -5.59 6.53
CA TYR A 71 1.43 -6.15 6.83
C TYR A 71 1.10 -7.33 5.92
N VAL A 72 1.31 -7.16 4.63
CA VAL A 72 1.01 -8.20 3.66
C VAL A 72 1.89 -9.42 3.92
N GLU A 73 3.19 -9.21 4.15
CA GLU A 73 4.11 -10.32 4.42
C GLU A 73 3.72 -11.12 5.65
N ASN A 74 3.23 -10.44 6.68
CA ASN A 74 2.84 -11.10 7.91
C ASN A 74 1.50 -11.84 7.81
N ASN A 75 0.74 -11.58 6.76
CA ASN A 75 -0.61 -12.14 6.61
C ASN A 75 -0.77 -13.12 5.43
N LEU A 76 0.34 -13.45 4.80
CA LEU A 76 0.34 -14.45 3.72
C LEU A 76 0.86 -15.79 4.19
#